data_a77213c37c65b8d5b41308b775ae9222
#
_entry.id   a77213c37c65b8d5b41308b775ae9222
#
_cell.length_a   1.000
_cell.length_b   1.000
_cell.length_c   1.000
_cell.angle_alpha   90.00
_cell.angle_beta   90.00
_cell.angle_gamma   90.00
#
_symmetry.space_group_name_H-M   'P 1'
#
loop_
_entity.id
_entity.type
_entity.pdbx_description
1 polymer ?
#
loop_
_entity_poly.entity_id
_entity_poly.type
_entity_poly.pdbx_seq_one_letter_code
_entity_poly.pdbx_strand_id
1 'polypeptide(L)'
;MRQFLIVAVCCVVLAAGGLWFVSRQDRGSERDTGRAPATVQEKTKPPEPERVIDYGKLKDEGDDELNALMKERKEAYGVDKGIDMVVKPDESIKVGDETVQMKEIVDEVRLKQGEILEADLKTGMREYGPDEYGIYVVQPNDNMWDIHFRLLKEYYDHKEIELSPLADEPDRLGYSSGVGKILKFSEQMVHIYNMKERKLDTNLDLIYALSKVVIYNMGNVFALLERIDYENVQRIEFDGETLWLPAEQ
;
A
#
# COMPACT_ATOMS: atom_id res chain seq x y z
N MET A 1 -59.90 5.49 8.58
CA MET A 1 -60.20 4.73 7.34
C MET A 1 -58.97 4.55 6.42
N ARG A 2 -58.04 5.44 6.29
CA ARG A 2 -56.88 5.31 5.40
C ARG A 2 -55.84 4.20 5.87
N GLN A 3 -55.72 4.00 7.17
CA GLN A 3 -54.77 3.00 7.70
C GLN A 3 -55.23 1.54 7.53
N PHE A 4 -56.55 1.27 7.54
CA PHE A 4 -57.08 -0.05 7.31
C PHE A 4 -56.95 -0.51 5.85
N LEU A 5 -56.91 0.43 4.91
CA LEU A 5 -56.75 0.11 3.49
C LEU A 5 -55.35 -0.36 3.16
N ILE A 6 -54.32 0.22 3.83
CA ILE A 6 -52.90 -0.19 3.62
C ILE A 6 -52.63 -1.60 4.13
N VAL A 7 -53.21 -1.97 5.28
CA VAL A 7 -53.01 -3.33 5.85
C VAL A 7 -53.68 -4.40 4.96
N ALA A 8 -54.87 -4.09 4.42
CA ALA A 8 -55.57 -5.03 3.53
C ALA A 8 -54.81 -5.31 2.21
N VAL A 9 -54.17 -4.26 1.63
CA VAL A 9 -53.38 -4.40 0.40
C VAL A 9 -52.10 -5.22 0.67
N CYS A 10 -51.42 -5.01 1.79
CA CYS A 10 -50.23 -5.83 2.15
C CYS A 10 -50.56 -7.31 2.34
N CYS A 11 -51.68 -7.64 2.95
CA CYS A 11 -52.10 -9.05 3.14
C CYS A 11 -52.41 -9.76 1.81
N VAL A 12 -53.01 -9.04 0.84
CA VAL A 12 -53.30 -9.64 -0.49
C VAL A 12 -52.04 -9.90 -1.29
N VAL A 13 -51.05 -9.01 -1.20
CA VAL A 13 -49.74 -9.17 -1.90
C VAL A 13 -48.96 -10.37 -1.34
N LEU A 14 -48.98 -10.58 -0.02
CA LEU A 14 -48.30 -11.71 0.62
C LEU A 14 -48.99 -13.04 0.32
N ALA A 15 -50.33 -13.07 0.23
CA ALA A 15 -51.08 -14.27 -0.13
C ALA A 15 -50.87 -14.68 -1.59
N ALA A 16 -50.81 -13.72 -2.51
CA ALA A 16 -50.56 -13.96 -3.94
C ALA A 16 -49.11 -14.40 -4.20
N GLY A 17 -48.14 -13.83 -3.50
CA GLY A 17 -46.73 -14.22 -3.58
C GLY A 17 -46.46 -15.64 -3.05
N GLY A 18 -47.11 -16.01 -1.95
CA GLY A 18 -46.99 -17.35 -1.36
C GLY A 18 -47.56 -18.46 -2.25
N LEU A 19 -48.71 -18.26 -2.89
CA LEU A 19 -49.32 -19.22 -3.82
C LEU A 19 -48.51 -19.38 -5.11
N TRP A 20 -47.84 -18.33 -5.59
CA TRP A 20 -46.97 -18.40 -6.77
C TRP A 20 -45.69 -19.19 -6.49
N PHE A 21 -45.15 -19.09 -5.29
CA PHE A 21 -43.93 -19.81 -4.88
C PHE A 21 -44.21 -21.33 -4.71
N VAL A 22 -45.33 -21.73 -4.10
CA VAL A 22 -45.70 -23.13 -3.89
C VAL A 22 -46.05 -23.81 -5.23
N SER A 23 -46.70 -23.10 -6.16
CA SER A 23 -47.04 -23.66 -7.47
C SER A 23 -45.87 -23.91 -8.40
N ARG A 24 -44.70 -23.36 -8.09
CA ARG A 24 -43.49 -23.52 -8.91
C ARG A 24 -42.62 -24.71 -8.49
N GLN A 25 -42.88 -25.30 -7.34
CA GLN A 25 -42.07 -26.37 -6.76
C GLN A 25 -42.48 -27.81 -7.22
N ASP A 26 -43.62 -27.96 -7.90
CA ASP A 26 -44.16 -29.28 -8.27
C ASP A 26 -44.06 -29.66 -9.77
N ARG A 27 -43.14 -28.98 -10.53
CA ARG A 27 -42.89 -29.42 -11.92
C ARG A 27 -41.40 -29.59 -12.16
N GLY A 28 -40.92 -30.80 -11.93
CA GLY A 28 -39.55 -31.13 -12.33
C GLY A 28 -39.01 -32.41 -11.77
N SER A 29 -39.81 -33.50 -11.81
CA SER A 29 -39.26 -34.83 -11.63
C SER A 29 -39.50 -35.63 -12.94
N GLU A 30 -38.57 -35.49 -13.87
CA GLU A 30 -38.33 -36.52 -14.89
C GLU A 30 -36.83 -36.69 -15.05
N ARG A 31 -36.46 -37.96 -14.95
CA ARG A 31 -35.12 -38.51 -15.01
C ARG A 31 -34.47 -38.19 -16.34
N ASP A 32 -33.29 -37.64 -16.31
CA ASP A 32 -32.31 -37.89 -17.36
C ASP A 32 -31.00 -38.38 -16.73
N THR A 33 -30.63 -39.56 -17.15
CA THR A 33 -29.47 -40.32 -16.75
C THR A 33 -28.26 -39.79 -17.49
N GLY A 34 -27.25 -39.35 -16.76
CA GLY A 34 -25.88 -39.47 -17.23
C GLY A 34 -25.29 -38.31 -17.99
N ARG A 35 -24.93 -37.26 -17.27
CA ARG A 35 -23.71 -36.53 -17.59
C ARG A 35 -23.17 -35.89 -16.30
N ALA A 36 -22.07 -36.45 -15.77
CA ALA A 36 -21.32 -35.83 -14.71
C ALA A 36 -20.98 -34.38 -15.12
N PRO A 37 -21.16 -33.37 -14.26
CA PRO A 37 -20.67 -32.07 -14.54
C PRO A 37 -19.15 -32.18 -14.67
N ALA A 38 -18.64 -31.82 -15.85
CA ALA A 38 -17.20 -31.62 -16.03
C ALA A 38 -16.78 -30.59 -15.01
N THR A 39 -16.09 -31.02 -13.97
CA THR A 39 -15.35 -30.17 -13.07
C THR A 39 -14.37 -29.47 -13.96
N VAL A 40 -14.61 -28.19 -14.27
CA VAL A 40 -13.61 -27.28 -14.79
C VAL A 40 -12.61 -27.17 -13.66
N GLN A 41 -11.61 -28.02 -13.71
CA GLN A 41 -10.37 -27.81 -12.97
C GLN A 41 -9.75 -26.58 -13.63
N GLU A 42 -10.10 -25.41 -13.10
CA GLU A 42 -9.28 -24.23 -13.27
C GLU A 42 -7.89 -24.68 -12.81
N LYS A 43 -6.98 -24.80 -13.78
CA LYS A 43 -5.57 -25.06 -13.51
C LYS A 43 -5.10 -23.84 -12.73
N THR A 44 -5.18 -23.90 -11.41
CA THR A 44 -4.41 -23.01 -10.55
C THR A 44 -2.95 -23.19 -10.96
N LYS A 45 -2.41 -22.18 -11.62
CA LYS A 45 -0.98 -22.10 -11.92
C LYS A 45 -0.26 -22.43 -10.60
N PRO A 46 0.72 -23.37 -10.61
CA PRO A 46 1.50 -23.61 -9.40
C PRO A 46 1.97 -22.27 -8.86
N PRO A 47 1.95 -22.03 -7.56
CA PRO A 47 2.50 -20.80 -7.00
C PRO A 47 3.91 -20.64 -7.54
N GLU A 48 4.19 -19.55 -8.22
CA GLU A 48 5.56 -19.20 -8.62
C GLU A 48 6.39 -19.17 -7.34
N PRO A 49 7.64 -19.69 -7.37
CA PRO A 49 8.50 -19.62 -6.20
C PRO A 49 8.61 -18.16 -5.77
N GLU A 50 8.30 -17.90 -4.51
CA GLU A 50 8.36 -16.58 -3.92
C GLU A 50 9.76 -15.99 -4.14
N ARG A 51 9.83 -14.85 -4.84
CA ARG A 51 11.12 -14.18 -5.10
C ARG A 51 11.61 -13.54 -3.81
N VAL A 52 12.86 -13.81 -3.46
CA VAL A 52 13.53 -13.19 -2.31
C VAL A 52 14.48 -12.10 -2.80
N ILE A 53 14.22 -10.87 -2.40
CA ILE A 53 15.09 -9.72 -2.65
C ILE A 53 16.11 -9.65 -1.50
N ASP A 54 17.34 -10.05 -1.78
CA ASP A 54 18.42 -10.14 -0.79
C ASP A 54 19.27 -8.85 -0.82
N TYR A 55 19.17 -8.06 0.25
CA TYR A 55 19.90 -6.80 0.40
C TYR A 55 21.43 -7.00 0.38
N GLY A 56 21.94 -8.10 0.94
CA GLY A 56 23.37 -8.41 0.91
C GLY A 56 23.88 -8.57 -0.51
N LYS A 57 23.15 -9.30 -1.35
CA LYS A 57 23.51 -9.51 -2.76
C LYS A 57 23.49 -8.21 -3.57
N LEU A 58 22.54 -7.32 -3.28
CA LEU A 58 22.48 -6.00 -3.92
C LEU A 58 23.68 -5.14 -3.56
N LYS A 59 24.15 -5.19 -2.31
CA LYS A 59 25.35 -4.45 -1.88
C LYS A 59 26.65 -4.99 -2.45
N ASP A 60 26.75 -6.31 -2.58
CA ASP A 60 27.97 -6.97 -3.03
C ASP A 60 28.11 -6.99 -4.56
N GLU A 61 27.15 -6.38 -5.30
CA GLU A 61 27.07 -6.39 -6.78
C GLU A 61 27.19 -7.82 -7.35
N GLY A 62 26.81 -8.82 -6.54
CA GLY A 62 27.00 -10.24 -6.85
C GLY A 62 25.89 -10.87 -7.69
N ASP A 63 24.82 -10.13 -8.01
CA ASP A 63 23.66 -10.64 -8.74
C ASP A 63 23.20 -9.60 -9.79
N ASP A 64 23.75 -9.71 -10.99
CA ASP A 64 23.48 -8.76 -12.09
C ASP A 64 21.99 -8.68 -12.44
N GLU A 65 21.25 -9.80 -12.38
CA GLU A 65 19.82 -9.84 -12.67
C GLU A 65 19.02 -9.08 -11.61
N LEU A 66 19.33 -9.30 -10.34
CA LEU A 66 18.68 -8.61 -9.24
C LEU A 66 18.98 -7.12 -9.24
N ASN A 67 20.24 -6.74 -9.51
CA ASN A 67 20.64 -5.33 -9.64
C ASN A 67 19.93 -4.64 -10.81
N ALA A 68 19.83 -5.28 -11.97
CA ALA A 68 19.10 -4.74 -13.12
C ALA A 68 17.62 -4.54 -12.82
N LEU A 69 16.97 -5.53 -12.17
CA LEU A 69 15.58 -5.45 -11.75
C LEU A 69 15.34 -4.28 -10.78
N MET A 70 16.19 -4.13 -9.77
CA MET A 70 16.06 -3.06 -8.79
C MET A 70 16.29 -1.68 -9.43
N LYS A 71 17.23 -1.60 -10.34
CA LYS A 71 17.49 -0.37 -11.10
C LYS A 71 16.26 0.04 -11.92
N GLU A 72 15.70 -0.88 -12.70
CA GLU A 72 14.48 -0.65 -13.50
C GLU A 72 13.32 -0.15 -12.64
N ARG A 73 13.07 -0.84 -11.50
CA ARG A 73 11.98 -0.46 -10.58
C ARG A 73 12.20 0.91 -9.95
N LYS A 74 13.42 1.23 -9.53
CA LYS A 74 13.75 2.53 -8.94
C LYS A 74 13.66 3.67 -9.95
N GLU A 75 14.14 3.46 -11.16
CA GLU A 75 14.06 4.44 -12.27
C GLU A 75 12.61 4.81 -12.60
N ALA A 76 11.66 3.87 -12.48
CA ALA A 76 10.24 4.15 -12.72
C ALA A 76 9.67 5.23 -11.77
N TYR A 77 10.28 5.42 -10.61
CA TYR A 77 9.91 6.44 -9.61
C TYR A 77 10.87 7.64 -9.59
N GLY A 78 11.90 7.65 -10.43
CA GLY A 78 12.91 8.71 -10.43
C GLY A 78 13.75 8.74 -9.15
N VAL A 79 13.97 7.58 -8.51
CA VAL A 79 14.77 7.42 -7.29
C VAL A 79 15.92 6.44 -7.53
N ASP A 80 17.02 6.61 -6.80
CA ASP A 80 18.19 5.73 -6.91
C ASP A 80 18.72 5.34 -5.53
N LYS A 81 19.21 6.31 -4.75
CA LYS A 81 19.89 6.08 -3.45
C LYS A 81 18.98 6.30 -2.25
N GLY A 82 17.84 6.97 -2.44
CA GLY A 82 16.87 7.24 -1.38
C GLY A 82 16.19 5.99 -0.85
N ILE A 83 16.19 4.91 -1.64
CA ILE A 83 15.74 3.57 -1.24
C ILE A 83 16.72 2.50 -1.69
N ASP A 84 16.78 1.39 -0.97
CA ASP A 84 17.65 0.27 -1.33
C ASP A 84 16.95 -0.71 -2.31
N MET A 85 15.67 -0.99 -2.07
CA MET A 85 14.90 -1.98 -2.83
C MET A 85 13.49 -1.46 -3.16
N VAL A 86 12.93 -1.92 -4.27
CA VAL A 86 11.49 -1.81 -4.59
C VAL A 86 10.91 -3.21 -4.67
N VAL A 87 9.94 -3.52 -3.81
CA VAL A 87 9.45 -4.88 -3.55
C VAL A 87 7.93 -4.92 -3.72
N LYS A 88 7.42 -6.03 -4.27
CA LYS A 88 5.99 -6.30 -4.41
C LYS A 88 5.46 -7.11 -3.22
N PRO A 89 4.14 -7.09 -2.96
CA PRO A 89 3.55 -7.84 -1.84
C PRO A 89 3.78 -9.35 -1.89
N ASP A 90 3.94 -9.92 -3.08
CA ASP A 90 4.18 -11.36 -3.32
C ASP A 90 5.65 -11.76 -3.25
N GLU A 91 6.53 -10.83 -2.92
CA GLU A 91 7.97 -11.05 -2.75
C GLU A 91 8.35 -11.03 -1.27
N SER A 92 9.54 -11.56 -0.96
CA SER A 92 10.16 -11.48 0.37
C SER A 92 11.38 -10.60 0.35
N ILE A 93 11.67 -9.94 1.47
CA ILE A 93 12.91 -9.19 1.70
C ILE A 93 13.81 -9.98 2.64
N LYS A 94 15.12 -9.97 2.35
CA LYS A 94 16.13 -10.52 3.23
C LYS A 94 17.18 -9.47 3.57
N VAL A 95 17.38 -9.25 4.87
CA VAL A 95 18.35 -8.31 5.42
C VAL A 95 19.17 -9.04 6.49
N GLY A 96 20.44 -9.25 6.24
CA GLY A 96 21.28 -10.10 7.09
C GLY A 96 20.75 -11.53 7.13
N ASP A 97 20.48 -12.04 8.34
CA ASP A 97 19.96 -13.39 8.55
C ASP A 97 18.41 -13.46 8.55
N GLU A 98 17.74 -12.31 8.56
CA GLU A 98 16.28 -12.24 8.65
C GLU A 98 15.64 -12.19 7.27
N THR A 99 14.59 -13.01 7.09
CA THR A 99 13.76 -12.99 5.87
C THR A 99 12.30 -12.81 6.26
N VAL A 100 11.63 -11.83 5.65
CA VAL A 100 10.22 -11.48 5.92
C VAL A 100 9.47 -11.35 4.61
N GLN A 101 8.26 -11.92 4.55
CA GLN A 101 7.38 -11.76 3.41
C GLN A 101 6.80 -10.35 3.39
N MET A 102 6.85 -9.68 2.23
CA MET A 102 6.34 -8.31 2.13
C MET A 102 4.87 -8.21 2.51
N LYS A 103 4.05 -9.22 2.17
CA LYS A 103 2.64 -9.27 2.56
C LYS A 103 2.40 -9.21 4.08
N GLU A 104 3.29 -9.80 4.88
CA GLU A 104 3.20 -9.75 6.36
C GLU A 104 3.35 -8.31 6.85
N ILE A 105 4.31 -7.60 6.29
CA ILE A 105 4.54 -6.19 6.60
C ILE A 105 3.37 -5.32 6.16
N VAL A 106 2.86 -5.55 4.94
CA VAL A 106 1.71 -4.80 4.39
C VAL A 106 0.46 -5.02 5.23
N ASP A 107 0.21 -6.25 5.70
CA ASP A 107 -0.92 -6.56 6.59
C ASP A 107 -0.84 -5.76 7.90
N GLU A 108 0.35 -5.67 8.51
CA GLU A 108 0.52 -4.87 9.73
C GLU A 108 0.30 -3.37 9.49
N VAL A 109 0.80 -2.85 8.36
CA VAL A 109 0.58 -1.45 7.98
C VAL A 109 -0.91 -1.15 7.82
N ARG A 110 -1.64 -1.99 7.09
CA ARG A 110 -3.09 -1.85 6.88
C ARG A 110 -3.88 -1.94 8.19
N LEU A 111 -3.53 -2.90 9.04
CA LEU A 111 -4.16 -3.01 10.37
C LEU A 111 -3.92 -1.77 11.23
N LYS A 112 -2.72 -1.21 11.18
CA LYS A 112 -2.41 0.05 11.89
C LYS A 112 -3.22 1.23 11.36
N GLN A 113 -3.52 1.25 10.06
CA GLN A 113 -4.35 2.26 9.41
C GLN A 113 -5.85 2.03 9.64
N GLY A 114 -6.23 0.95 10.33
CA GLY A 114 -7.62 0.62 10.62
C GLY A 114 -8.36 -0.06 9.47
N GLU A 115 -7.66 -0.57 8.47
CA GLU A 115 -8.26 -1.32 7.38
C GLU A 115 -8.71 -2.71 7.84
N ILE A 116 -9.86 -3.16 7.33
CA ILE A 116 -10.35 -4.53 7.53
C ILE A 116 -9.67 -5.43 6.51
N LEU A 117 -8.93 -6.42 6.99
CA LEU A 117 -8.28 -7.40 6.13
C LEU A 117 -9.23 -8.56 5.85
N GLU A 118 -9.71 -8.64 4.62
CA GLU A 118 -10.54 -9.75 4.15
C GLU A 118 -9.66 -10.81 3.46
N ALA A 119 -9.94 -12.06 3.69
CA ALA A 119 -9.34 -13.19 2.98
C ALA A 119 -10.42 -14.02 2.29
N ASP A 120 -10.13 -14.54 1.11
CA ASP A 120 -11.02 -15.51 0.45
C ASP A 120 -11.15 -16.75 1.34
N LEU A 121 -12.39 -17.08 1.72
CA LEU A 121 -12.68 -18.19 2.63
C LEU A 121 -12.36 -19.58 2.04
N LYS A 122 -12.21 -19.67 0.73
CA LYS A 122 -11.91 -20.95 0.05
C LYS A 122 -10.41 -21.16 -0.12
N THR A 123 -9.68 -20.10 -0.43
CA THR A 123 -8.25 -20.18 -0.71
C THR A 123 -7.40 -19.73 0.46
N GLY A 124 -7.97 -18.97 1.41
CA GLY A 124 -7.22 -18.29 2.48
C GLY A 124 -6.31 -17.17 1.97
N MET A 125 -6.38 -16.87 0.67
CA MET A 125 -5.55 -15.83 0.06
C MET A 125 -6.20 -14.47 0.22
N ARG A 126 -5.37 -13.45 0.37
CA ARG A 126 -5.74 -12.03 0.32
C ARG A 126 -5.32 -11.47 -1.02
N GLU A 127 -6.16 -10.64 -1.60
CA GLU A 127 -5.76 -9.87 -2.76
C GLU A 127 -4.99 -8.63 -2.29
N TYR A 128 -3.76 -8.52 -2.73
CA TYR A 128 -2.96 -7.29 -2.63
C TYR A 128 -3.06 -6.59 -3.97
N GLY A 129 -3.24 -5.27 -3.94
CA GLY A 129 -3.21 -4.44 -5.14
C GLY A 129 -1.84 -4.50 -5.84
N PRO A 130 -1.70 -3.85 -7.00
CA PRO A 130 -0.42 -3.78 -7.73
C PRO A 130 0.60 -2.85 -7.05
N ASP A 131 0.45 -2.61 -5.75
CA ASP A 131 1.29 -1.72 -4.97
C ASP A 131 2.74 -2.19 -4.97
N GLU A 132 3.65 -1.24 -5.07
CA GLU A 132 5.08 -1.45 -4.88
C GLU A 132 5.54 -0.68 -3.65
N TYR A 133 6.47 -1.27 -2.92
CA TYR A 133 6.97 -0.74 -1.67
C TYR A 133 8.46 -0.45 -1.77
N GLY A 134 8.83 0.80 -1.54
CA GLY A 134 10.22 1.20 -1.38
C GLY A 134 10.72 0.81 0.01
N ILE A 135 11.88 0.20 0.06
CA ILE A 135 12.51 -0.26 1.29
C ILE A 135 13.87 0.42 1.43
N TYR A 136 14.08 1.06 2.56
CA TYR A 136 15.39 1.57 2.97
C TYR A 136 15.86 0.80 4.21
N VAL A 137 17.06 0.23 4.16
CA VAL A 137 17.66 -0.51 5.28
C VAL A 137 18.41 0.48 6.18
N VAL A 138 17.90 0.67 7.39
CA VAL A 138 18.40 1.68 8.33
C VAL A 138 19.87 1.43 8.68
N GLN A 139 20.69 2.48 8.53
CA GLN A 139 22.11 2.46 8.85
C GLN A 139 22.39 3.10 10.23
N PRO A 140 23.56 2.87 10.84
CA PRO A 140 23.93 3.57 12.05
C PRO A 140 23.92 5.10 11.87
N ASN A 141 23.37 5.80 12.85
CA ASN A 141 23.20 7.26 12.89
C ASN A 141 22.18 7.85 11.90
N ASP A 142 21.40 7.01 11.22
CA ASP A 142 20.25 7.49 10.45
C ASP A 142 19.17 8.04 11.38
N ASN A 143 18.47 9.04 10.92
CA ASN A 143 17.20 9.50 11.49
C ASN A 143 16.13 9.51 10.41
N MET A 144 14.87 9.43 10.82
CA MET A 144 13.73 9.30 9.92
C MET A 144 13.64 10.47 8.94
N TRP A 145 13.88 11.66 9.44
CA TRP A 145 13.82 12.87 8.63
C TRP A 145 14.84 12.84 7.49
N ASP A 146 16.11 12.56 7.78
CA ASP A 146 17.15 12.51 6.75
C ASP A 146 16.91 11.43 5.72
N ILE A 147 16.41 10.26 6.14
CA ILE A 147 16.05 9.16 5.24
C ILE A 147 14.93 9.63 4.29
N HIS A 148 13.86 10.17 4.85
CA HIS A 148 12.70 10.61 4.10
C HIS A 148 13.01 11.79 3.18
N PHE A 149 13.73 12.78 3.69
CA PHE A 149 14.16 13.94 2.91
C PHE A 149 15.05 13.54 1.72
N ARG A 150 15.95 12.59 1.89
CA ARG A 150 16.82 12.08 0.83
C ARG A 150 16.02 11.46 -0.32
N LEU A 151 15.03 10.63 0.01
CA LEU A 151 14.14 10.03 -0.98
C LEU A 151 13.40 11.11 -1.78
N LEU A 152 12.77 12.06 -1.08
CA LEU A 152 11.98 13.10 -1.73
C LEU A 152 12.86 14.07 -2.53
N LYS A 153 14.07 14.34 -2.05
CA LYS A 153 15.02 15.16 -2.80
C LYS A 153 15.36 14.54 -4.15
N GLU A 154 15.62 13.24 -4.20
CA GLU A 154 15.87 12.55 -5.48
C GLU A 154 14.67 12.66 -6.44
N TYR A 155 13.45 12.50 -5.93
CA TYR A 155 12.24 12.71 -6.73
C TYR A 155 12.16 14.13 -7.29
N TYR A 156 12.39 15.15 -6.46
CA TYR A 156 12.36 16.55 -6.89
C TYR A 156 13.46 16.87 -7.89
N ASP A 157 14.68 16.38 -7.65
CA ASP A 157 15.79 16.52 -8.58
C ASP A 157 15.46 15.88 -9.94
N HIS A 158 14.81 14.71 -9.93
CA HIS A 158 14.36 14.03 -11.15
C HIS A 158 13.28 14.82 -11.93
N LYS A 159 12.43 15.53 -11.22
CA LYS A 159 11.39 16.41 -11.77
C LYS A 159 11.88 17.83 -12.09
N GLU A 160 13.18 18.09 -11.93
CA GLU A 160 13.80 19.42 -12.13
C GLU A 160 13.19 20.49 -11.20
N ILE A 161 12.71 20.10 -10.03
CA ILE A 161 12.15 20.99 -9.01
C ILE A 161 13.25 21.34 -8.01
N GLU A 162 13.65 22.60 -7.97
CA GLU A 162 14.67 23.06 -7.04
C GLU A 162 14.10 23.21 -5.63
N LEU A 163 14.62 22.42 -4.69
CA LEU A 163 14.29 22.56 -3.27
C LEU A 163 15.13 23.65 -2.63
N SER A 164 14.46 24.59 -1.95
CA SER A 164 15.15 25.53 -1.07
C SER A 164 15.89 24.75 0.02
N PRO A 165 17.13 25.14 0.38
CA PRO A 165 17.83 24.61 1.56
C PRO A 165 17.04 24.80 2.87
N LEU A 166 16.08 25.73 2.87
CA LEU A 166 15.21 26.05 4.00
C LEU A 166 13.82 25.41 3.87
N ALA A 167 13.65 24.44 2.97
CA ALA A 167 12.31 23.84 2.69
C ALA A 167 11.66 23.24 3.93
N ASP A 168 12.45 22.80 4.90
CA ASP A 168 11.99 22.23 6.17
C ASP A 168 12.07 23.22 7.35
N GLU A 169 12.82 24.28 7.23
CA GLU A 169 12.93 25.25 8.29
C GLU A 169 11.70 26.16 8.35
N PRO A 170 11.19 26.47 9.55
CA PRO A 170 10.16 27.48 9.69
C PRO A 170 10.72 28.86 9.29
N ASP A 171 9.91 29.66 8.64
CA ASP A 171 10.21 31.06 8.38
C ASP A 171 10.31 31.87 9.70
N ARG A 172 10.63 33.18 9.59
CA ARG A 172 10.73 34.06 10.76
C ARG A 172 9.43 34.17 11.58
N LEU A 173 8.32 33.79 11.01
CA LEU A 173 7.00 33.80 11.66
C LEU A 173 6.62 32.39 12.19
N GLY A 174 7.49 31.39 12.01
CA GLY A 174 7.25 30.01 12.45
C GLY A 174 6.47 29.15 11.47
N TYR A 175 6.22 29.61 10.22
CA TYR A 175 5.51 28.85 9.20
C TYR A 175 6.51 28.07 8.32
N SER A 176 6.23 26.79 8.10
CA SER A 176 6.95 25.99 7.12
C SER A 176 6.66 26.47 5.70
N SER A 177 7.62 26.31 4.79
CA SER A 177 7.39 26.48 3.35
C SER A 177 6.31 25.53 2.85
N GLY A 178 5.75 25.78 1.65
CA GLY A 178 4.83 24.84 1.02
C GLY A 178 5.45 23.45 0.84
N VAL A 179 6.71 23.38 0.40
CA VAL A 179 7.46 22.13 0.27
C VAL A 179 7.65 21.47 1.64
N GLY A 180 8.01 22.21 2.68
CA GLY A 180 8.15 21.68 4.03
C GLY A 180 6.85 21.07 4.57
N LYS A 181 5.70 21.63 4.22
CA LYS A 181 4.39 21.08 4.58
C LYS A 181 4.13 19.75 3.87
N ILE A 182 4.50 19.62 2.58
CA ILE A 182 4.40 18.35 1.84
C ILE A 182 5.28 17.30 2.47
N LEU A 183 6.53 17.63 2.80
CA LEU A 183 7.47 16.73 3.44
C LEU A 183 6.92 16.20 4.77
N LYS A 184 6.38 17.07 5.62
CA LYS A 184 5.79 16.68 6.91
C LYS A 184 4.54 15.82 6.77
N PHE A 185 3.71 16.08 5.77
CA PHE A 185 2.55 15.26 5.51
C PHE A 185 2.94 13.88 4.96
N SER A 186 3.83 13.83 3.98
CA SER A 186 4.24 12.55 3.37
C SER A 186 5.01 11.64 4.34
N GLU A 187 5.64 12.21 5.38
CA GLU A 187 6.25 11.42 6.46
C GLU A 187 5.24 10.52 7.18
N GLN A 188 3.96 10.92 7.25
CA GLN A 188 2.89 10.09 7.83
C GLN A 188 2.59 8.82 7.02
N MET A 189 2.99 8.78 5.75
CA MET A 189 2.83 7.64 4.86
C MET A 189 3.98 6.63 4.96
N VAL A 190 4.91 6.85 5.91
CA VAL A 190 6.13 6.08 6.06
C VAL A 190 6.06 5.22 7.31
N HIS A 191 6.54 4.00 7.21
CA HIS A 191 6.50 3.05 8.32
C HIS A 191 7.88 2.48 8.59
N ILE A 192 8.16 2.22 9.87
CA ILE A 192 9.36 1.54 10.32
C ILE A 192 8.99 0.13 10.71
N TYR A 193 9.71 -0.86 10.19
CA TYR A 193 9.51 -2.26 10.52
C TYR A 193 10.77 -2.87 11.11
N ASN A 194 10.63 -3.56 12.24
CA ASN A 194 11.71 -4.31 12.88
C ASN A 194 11.70 -5.73 12.32
N MET A 195 12.70 -6.06 11.52
CA MET A 195 12.85 -7.35 10.85
C MET A 195 12.99 -8.50 11.85
N LYS A 196 13.72 -8.28 12.95
CA LYS A 196 13.99 -9.30 13.97
C LYS A 196 12.78 -9.56 14.88
N GLU A 197 12.08 -8.51 15.27
CA GLU A 197 10.89 -8.60 16.11
C GLU A 197 9.61 -8.83 15.31
N ARG A 198 9.69 -8.74 13.97
CA ARG A 198 8.60 -8.93 13.01
C ARG A 198 7.38 -8.07 13.35
N LYS A 199 7.61 -6.78 13.58
CA LYS A 199 6.55 -5.83 13.92
C LYS A 199 6.88 -4.40 13.48
N LEU A 200 5.84 -3.58 13.33
CA LEU A 200 5.99 -2.14 13.15
C LEU A 200 6.58 -1.50 14.40
N ASP A 201 7.47 -0.55 14.18
CA ASP A 201 8.13 0.23 15.22
C ASP A 201 7.79 1.72 15.05
N THR A 202 7.87 2.48 16.10
CA THR A 202 7.67 3.94 16.09
C THR A 202 8.95 4.70 16.40
N ASN A 203 10.03 4.00 16.72
CA ASN A 203 11.28 4.60 17.17
C ASN A 203 12.48 4.07 16.39
N LEU A 204 13.19 4.98 15.72
CA LEU A 204 14.48 4.69 15.09
C LEU A 204 15.64 4.63 16.08
N ASP A 205 15.54 5.33 17.23
CA ASP A 205 16.68 5.55 18.13
C ASP A 205 17.18 4.25 18.82
N LEU A 206 16.35 3.20 18.86
CA LEU A 206 16.75 1.88 19.36
C LEU A 206 17.26 1.01 18.21
N ILE A 207 18.40 1.36 17.64
CA ILE A 207 18.89 0.71 16.43
C ILE A 207 20.05 -0.23 16.74
N TYR A 208 19.78 -1.52 16.52
CA TYR A 208 20.84 -2.38 16.00
C TYR A 208 20.85 -2.20 14.49
N ALA A 209 21.96 -1.72 13.93
CA ALA A 209 22.11 -1.56 12.48
C ALA A 209 21.66 -2.82 11.75
N LEU A 210 21.01 -2.67 10.60
CA LEU A 210 20.49 -3.75 9.75
C LEU A 210 19.31 -4.55 10.37
N SER A 211 18.72 -4.12 11.47
CA SER A 211 17.55 -4.81 12.04
C SER A 211 16.22 -4.10 11.73
N LYS A 212 16.27 -2.90 11.20
CA LYS A 212 15.08 -2.11 10.86
C LYS A 212 15.12 -1.65 9.42
N VAL A 213 13.94 -1.58 8.84
CA VAL A 213 13.73 -1.04 7.50
C VAL A 213 12.67 0.05 7.55
N VAL A 214 12.85 1.07 6.73
CA VAL A 214 11.83 2.10 6.45
C VAL A 214 11.08 1.68 5.19
N ILE A 215 9.76 1.74 5.24
CA ILE A 215 8.86 1.24 4.21
C ILE A 215 8.01 2.38 3.69
N TYR A 216 8.00 2.53 2.37
CA TYR A 216 7.21 3.49 1.63
C TYR A 216 6.20 2.76 0.76
N ASN A 217 4.92 3.10 0.85
CA ASN A 217 3.99 2.76 -0.22
C ASN A 217 4.27 3.73 -1.38
N MET A 218 4.96 3.23 -2.41
CA MET A 218 5.42 4.06 -3.53
C MET A 218 4.24 4.70 -4.27
N GLY A 219 3.17 3.93 -4.51
CA GLY A 219 1.96 4.43 -5.16
C GLY A 219 1.35 5.62 -4.42
N ASN A 220 1.19 5.52 -3.10
CA ASN A 220 0.55 6.57 -2.31
C ASN A 220 1.41 7.84 -2.22
N VAL A 221 2.71 7.67 -1.94
CA VAL A 221 3.63 8.81 -1.80
C VAL A 221 3.78 9.55 -3.12
N PHE A 222 4.02 8.83 -4.22
CA PHE A 222 4.26 9.47 -5.52
C PHE A 222 2.97 9.99 -6.16
N ALA A 223 1.82 9.33 -5.98
CA ALA A 223 0.54 9.88 -6.41
C ALA A 223 0.17 11.19 -5.71
N LEU A 224 0.57 11.36 -4.44
CA LEU A 224 0.46 12.65 -3.77
C LEU A 224 1.34 13.70 -4.44
N LEU A 225 2.62 13.39 -4.65
CA LEU A 225 3.60 14.34 -5.21
C LEU A 225 3.26 14.77 -6.64
N GLU A 226 2.72 13.87 -7.45
CA GLU A 226 2.29 14.17 -8.83
C GLU A 226 1.07 15.08 -8.93
N ARG A 227 0.26 15.16 -7.88
CA ARG A 227 -0.94 16.02 -7.83
C ARG A 227 -0.66 17.44 -7.41
N ILE A 228 0.58 17.76 -7.04
CA ILE A 228 0.94 19.07 -6.52
C ILE A 228 1.29 20.01 -7.66
N ASP A 229 0.64 21.16 -7.65
CA ASP A 229 1.05 22.31 -8.47
C ASP A 229 2.21 23.04 -7.77
N TYR A 230 3.43 22.79 -8.26
CA TYR A 230 4.63 23.36 -7.68
C TYR A 230 4.79 24.87 -7.95
N GLU A 231 4.06 25.45 -8.91
CA GLU A 231 4.01 26.90 -9.13
C GLU A 231 3.27 27.60 -7.97
N ASN A 232 2.27 26.90 -7.42
CA ASN A 232 1.45 27.40 -6.30
C ASN A 232 1.75 26.70 -4.96
N VAL A 233 2.88 26.01 -4.82
CA VAL A 233 3.24 25.24 -3.64
C VAL A 233 3.19 26.02 -2.33
N GLN A 234 3.45 27.32 -2.35
CA GLN A 234 3.37 28.21 -1.16
C GLN A 234 1.97 28.36 -0.60
N ARG A 235 0.92 28.04 -1.38
CA ARG A 235 -0.48 28.09 -0.96
C ARG A 235 -0.96 26.82 -0.26
N ILE A 236 -0.12 25.82 -0.13
CA ILE A 236 -0.42 24.58 0.57
C ILE A 236 -0.57 24.88 2.07
N GLU A 237 -1.60 24.32 2.67
CA GLU A 237 -1.84 24.37 4.12
C GLU A 237 -1.78 22.96 4.70
N PHE A 238 -1.20 22.83 5.91
CA PHE A 238 -1.12 21.56 6.64
C PHE A 238 -1.27 21.85 8.14
N ASP A 239 -2.24 21.20 8.79
CA ASP A 239 -2.57 21.42 10.20
C ASP A 239 -1.95 20.39 11.16
N GLY A 240 -1.18 19.44 10.63
CA GLY A 240 -0.62 18.30 11.37
C GLY A 240 -1.28 16.97 11.04
N GLU A 241 -2.45 16.97 10.39
CA GLU A 241 -3.18 15.77 9.98
C GLU A 241 -3.60 15.82 8.51
N THR A 242 -4.10 16.95 8.04
CA THR A 242 -4.66 17.11 6.69
C THR A 242 -3.86 18.09 5.86
N LEU A 243 -3.60 17.71 4.60
CA LEU A 243 -2.95 18.56 3.61
C LEU A 243 -4.02 19.13 2.66
N TRP A 244 -4.12 20.45 2.61
CA TRP A 244 -4.97 21.16 1.64
C TRP A 244 -4.14 21.68 0.49
N LEU A 245 -4.49 21.24 -0.71
CA LEU A 245 -3.87 21.72 -1.94
C LEU A 245 -4.69 22.86 -2.51
N PRO A 246 -4.07 23.87 -3.16
CA PRO A 246 -4.81 24.90 -3.86
C PRO A 246 -5.67 24.27 -4.96
N ALA A 247 -6.92 24.69 -5.07
CA ALA A 247 -7.78 24.27 -6.17
C ALA A 247 -7.22 24.82 -7.49
N GLU A 248 -7.25 24.01 -8.53
CA GLU A 248 -7.02 24.48 -9.91
C GLU A 248 -8.08 25.54 -10.24
N GLN A 249 -7.64 26.67 -10.80
CA GLN A 249 -8.51 27.76 -11.24
C GLN A 249 -8.85 27.62 -12.70
#